data_9a3467a37ed605293c29f70869e13431
#
_entry.id   9a3467a37ed605293c29f70869e13431
#
_cell.length_a   1.000
_cell.length_b   1.000
_cell.length_c   1.000
_cell.angle_alpha   90.00
_cell.angle_beta   90.00
_cell.angle_gamma   90.00
#
_symmetry.space_group_name_H-M   'P 1'
#
loop_
_entity.id
_entity.type
_entity.pdbx_description
1 polymer ?
#
loop_
_entity_poly.entity_id
_entity_poly.type
_entity_poly.pdbx_seq_one_letter_code
_entity_poly.pdbx_strand_id
1 'polypeptide(L)'
;MRGVHGGGTPELLLVASDSSVIYAKAFFDLQLQFAYKVAVLSGLPLARALLDYTNLYIRFGLGRDFDPAHPTWREYLGGLQDADDTREWTYRFYLRRPDAMAAPGIVATFGCFSYSRSSGDRIRLHFENADTDGHSSLGMDRLGQRLADLAALFEHVKRTLPQPLQVVGASWLYNLDAYRRLFPIPYLATAHVIRRFRHMPLWGQFLDRYGEIKENMTRSFLERLECQSSLDSVGECFPFQVLSVQASVQEFYDFYGANQREQPGGLTT
;
A
#
# COMPACT_ATOMS: atom_id res chain seq x y z
N MET A 1 16.66 -16.47 54.82
CA MET A 1 17.10 -16.57 53.43
C MET A 1 15.91 -17.01 52.60
N ARG A 2 15.28 -16.11 51.88
CA ARG A 2 14.20 -16.37 50.90
C ARG A 2 14.58 -15.74 49.57
N GLY A 3 14.85 -16.58 48.57
CA GLY A 3 15.13 -16.13 47.22
C GLY A 3 13.84 -15.71 46.52
N VAL A 4 13.88 -14.54 45.93
CA VAL A 4 12.82 -13.96 45.06
C VAL A 4 13.14 -14.35 43.62
N HIS A 5 12.30 -15.17 43.02
CA HIS A 5 12.34 -15.42 41.58
C HIS A 5 11.66 -14.24 40.84
N GLY A 6 12.44 -13.46 40.15
CA GLY A 6 11.96 -12.47 39.18
C GLY A 6 11.60 -13.17 37.87
N GLY A 7 10.31 -13.25 37.54
CA GLY A 7 9.83 -13.63 36.23
C GLY A 7 9.96 -12.40 35.28
N GLY A 8 10.94 -12.44 34.41
CA GLY A 8 11.04 -11.48 33.31
C GLY A 8 10.06 -11.83 32.21
N THR A 9 9.14 -10.93 31.95
CA THR A 9 8.30 -10.92 30.73
C THR A 9 9.22 -10.72 29.53
N PRO A 10 9.09 -11.49 28.44
CA PRO A 10 9.89 -11.22 27.24
C PRO A 10 9.39 -9.93 26.61
N GLU A 11 10.21 -8.91 26.69
CA GLU A 11 10.09 -7.66 25.94
C GLU A 11 10.27 -8.00 24.45
N LEU A 12 9.18 -7.92 23.68
CA LEU A 12 9.20 -8.02 22.23
C LEU A 12 9.97 -6.82 21.69
N LEU A 13 11.26 -7.02 21.45
CA LEU A 13 12.10 -6.11 20.66
C LEU A 13 11.47 -6.02 19.26
N LEU A 14 10.78 -4.93 19.01
CA LEU A 14 10.50 -4.41 17.68
C LEU A 14 11.84 -4.09 17.02
N VAL A 15 12.42 -5.06 16.31
CA VAL A 15 13.51 -4.81 15.38
C VAL A 15 12.90 -4.05 14.21
N ALA A 16 13.01 -2.73 14.24
CA ALA A 16 12.83 -1.89 13.07
C ALA A 16 13.87 -2.35 12.04
N SER A 17 13.42 -2.97 10.96
CA SER A 17 14.28 -3.29 9.81
C SER A 17 14.62 -1.97 9.11
N ASP A 18 15.79 -1.46 9.40
CA ASP A 18 16.35 -0.20 8.95
C ASP A 18 16.98 -0.37 7.56
N SER A 19 16.15 -0.62 6.55
CA SER A 19 16.52 -0.44 5.14
C SER A 19 15.32 0.06 4.36
N SER A 20 15.01 1.35 4.54
CA SER A 20 14.05 2.02 3.68
C SER A 20 14.60 2.08 2.26
N VAL A 21 13.87 1.50 1.30
CA VAL A 21 14.18 1.56 -0.11
C VAL A 21 14.12 3.02 -0.56
N ILE A 22 15.25 3.57 -1.02
CA ILE A 22 15.29 4.91 -1.62
C ILE A 22 14.77 4.79 -3.05
N TYR A 23 13.70 5.52 -3.36
CA TYR A 23 13.12 5.53 -4.69
C TYR A 23 13.92 6.42 -5.64
N ALA A 24 14.07 5.98 -6.91
CA ALA A 24 14.78 6.71 -7.94
C ALA A 24 14.13 8.08 -8.23
N LYS A 25 14.96 9.07 -8.59
CA LYS A 25 14.51 10.42 -8.95
C LYS A 25 13.43 10.39 -10.05
N ALA A 26 13.59 9.53 -11.05
CA ALA A 26 12.65 9.37 -12.16
C ALA A 26 11.22 9.01 -11.71
N PHE A 27 11.05 8.39 -10.54
CA PHE A 27 9.73 8.10 -9.97
C PHE A 27 9.00 9.38 -9.52
N PHE A 28 9.73 10.36 -9.03
CA PHE A 28 9.17 11.67 -8.64
C PHE A 28 8.92 12.54 -9.88
N ASP A 29 9.83 12.51 -10.85
CA ASP A 29 9.69 13.21 -12.13
C ASP A 29 8.43 12.77 -12.90
N LEU A 30 8.15 11.46 -12.89
CA LEU A 30 6.94 10.90 -13.49
C LEU A 30 5.67 11.46 -12.87
N GLN A 31 5.64 11.57 -11.55
CA GLN A 31 4.49 12.11 -10.82
C GLN A 31 4.30 13.61 -11.03
N LEU A 32 5.39 14.37 -11.12
CA LEU A 32 5.34 15.80 -11.48
C LEU A 32 4.75 15.99 -12.87
N GLN A 33 5.23 15.26 -13.89
CA GLN A 33 4.72 15.34 -15.26
C GLN A 33 3.21 15.05 -15.30
N PHE A 34 2.77 14.01 -14.58
CA PHE A 34 1.35 13.68 -14.47
C PHE A 34 0.54 14.80 -13.80
N ALA A 35 1.02 15.36 -12.69
CA ALA A 35 0.33 16.45 -12.00
C ALA A 35 0.23 17.71 -12.84
N TYR A 36 1.26 18.05 -13.60
CA TYR A 36 1.22 19.16 -14.57
C TYR A 36 0.14 18.93 -15.63
N LYS A 37 0.09 17.72 -16.23
CA LYS A 37 -0.93 17.40 -17.22
C LYS A 37 -2.34 17.46 -16.62
N VAL A 38 -2.53 16.92 -15.41
CA VAL A 38 -3.81 17.02 -14.68
C VAL A 38 -4.20 18.46 -14.43
N ALA A 39 -3.30 19.31 -13.98
CA ALA A 39 -3.55 20.72 -13.76
C ALA A 39 -4.01 21.43 -15.04
N VAL A 40 -3.34 21.17 -16.17
CA VAL A 40 -3.72 21.72 -17.48
C VAL A 40 -5.10 21.25 -17.92
N LEU A 41 -5.40 19.95 -17.81
CA LEU A 41 -6.67 19.36 -18.27
C LEU A 41 -7.86 19.77 -17.40
N SER A 42 -7.62 19.97 -16.09
CA SER A 42 -8.70 20.23 -15.12
C SER A 42 -8.88 21.71 -14.77
N GLY A 43 -7.91 22.56 -15.08
CA GLY A 43 -7.85 23.94 -14.58
C GLY A 43 -7.56 24.05 -13.07
N LEU A 44 -7.23 22.96 -12.39
CA LEU A 44 -6.86 22.99 -10.97
C LEU A 44 -5.49 23.63 -10.76
N PRO A 45 -5.26 24.33 -9.64
CA PRO A 45 -3.91 24.73 -9.26
C PRO A 45 -2.98 23.51 -9.15
N LEU A 46 -1.72 23.64 -9.59
CA LEU A 46 -0.73 22.56 -9.53
C LEU A 46 -0.61 21.95 -8.13
N ALA A 47 -0.60 22.78 -7.08
CA ALA A 47 -0.55 22.35 -5.69
C ALA A 47 -1.69 21.35 -5.36
N ARG A 48 -2.87 21.57 -5.93
CA ARG A 48 -4.02 20.68 -5.75
C ARG A 48 -3.89 19.40 -6.57
N ALA A 49 -3.39 19.50 -7.79
CA ALA A 49 -3.13 18.33 -8.63
C ALA A 49 -2.06 17.42 -7.99
N LEU A 50 -1.00 17.99 -7.42
CA LEU A 50 0.02 17.24 -6.69
C LEU A 50 -0.55 16.51 -5.47
N LEU A 51 -1.36 17.19 -4.66
CA LEU A 51 -1.96 16.60 -3.46
C LEU A 51 -2.94 15.47 -3.78
N ASP A 52 -3.81 15.68 -4.76
CA ASP A 52 -4.93 14.78 -5.05
C ASP A 52 -4.54 13.59 -5.94
N TYR A 53 -3.55 13.75 -6.82
CA TYR A 53 -3.32 12.81 -7.92
C TYR A 53 -1.94 12.17 -7.91
N THR A 54 -1.08 12.54 -6.95
CA THR A 54 0.22 11.88 -6.74
C THR A 54 0.29 11.21 -5.37
N ASN A 55 1.37 10.48 -5.09
CA ASN A 55 1.64 9.99 -3.76
C ASN A 55 2.79 10.72 -3.05
N LEU A 56 3.18 11.90 -3.56
CA LEU A 56 4.27 12.70 -2.99
C LEU A 56 4.05 13.00 -1.50
N TYR A 57 2.83 13.34 -1.11
CA TYR A 57 2.46 13.60 0.28
C TYR A 57 2.80 12.40 1.19
N ILE A 58 2.46 11.19 0.76
CA ILE A 58 2.79 9.95 1.48
C ILE A 58 4.31 9.72 1.48
N ARG A 59 4.98 9.94 0.34
CA ARG A 59 6.42 9.72 0.20
C ARG A 59 7.27 10.72 1.00
N PHE A 60 6.71 11.85 1.34
CA PHE A 60 7.32 12.79 2.27
C PHE A 60 7.05 12.46 3.76
N GLY A 61 6.44 11.32 4.05
CA GLY A 61 6.16 10.87 5.42
C GLY A 61 5.03 11.64 6.12
N LEU A 62 4.15 12.34 5.39
CA LEU A 62 3.13 13.21 5.95
C LEU A 62 1.83 12.49 6.34
N GLY A 63 1.76 11.16 6.16
CA GLY A 63 0.56 10.39 6.46
C GLY A 63 -0.36 10.20 5.26
N ARG A 64 -1.66 9.96 5.51
CA ARG A 64 -2.69 9.67 4.51
C ARG A 64 -3.94 10.53 4.62
N ASP A 65 -3.87 11.60 5.38
CA ASP A 65 -4.94 12.59 5.56
C ASP A 65 -5.02 13.60 4.43
N PHE A 66 -3.89 13.76 3.69
CA PHE A 66 -3.78 14.69 2.55
C PHE A 66 -4.20 16.11 2.93
N ASP A 67 -3.76 16.57 4.12
CA ASP A 67 -4.04 17.91 4.60
C ASP A 67 -3.25 18.97 3.82
N PRO A 68 -3.89 19.85 3.04
CA PRO A 68 -3.21 20.92 2.31
C PRO A 68 -2.60 21.98 3.24
N ALA A 69 -3.00 22.00 4.51
CA ALA A 69 -2.48 22.94 5.51
C ALA A 69 -1.27 22.41 6.26
N HIS A 70 -0.88 21.14 6.07
CA HIS A 70 0.27 20.55 6.74
C HIS A 70 1.54 21.41 6.54
N PRO A 71 2.25 21.81 7.61
CA PRO A 71 3.38 22.76 7.50
C PRO A 71 4.45 22.31 6.50
N THR A 72 4.83 21.04 6.54
CA THR A 72 5.83 20.46 5.65
C THR A 72 5.35 20.41 4.19
N TRP A 73 4.06 20.21 3.96
CA TRP A 73 3.50 20.26 2.60
C TRP A 73 3.56 21.69 2.04
N ARG A 74 3.28 22.69 2.87
CA ARG A 74 3.40 24.11 2.49
C ARG A 74 4.86 24.49 2.23
N GLU A 75 5.81 24.01 3.05
CA GLU A 75 7.24 24.20 2.79
C GLU A 75 7.65 23.64 1.43
N TYR A 76 7.22 22.40 1.12
CA TYR A 76 7.47 21.81 -0.20
C TYR A 76 6.92 22.67 -1.34
N LEU A 77 5.66 23.10 -1.24
CA LEU A 77 5.01 23.91 -2.28
C LEU A 77 5.66 25.29 -2.44
N GLY A 78 6.09 25.92 -1.35
CA GLY A 78 6.82 27.20 -1.40
C GLY A 78 8.13 27.04 -2.18
N GLY A 79 8.96 26.07 -1.79
CA GLY A 79 10.20 25.83 -2.51
C GLY A 79 10.01 25.34 -3.97
N LEU A 80 8.88 24.66 -4.26
CA LEU A 80 8.55 24.26 -5.64
C LEU A 80 8.28 25.48 -6.54
N GLN A 81 7.67 26.55 -6.00
CA GLN A 81 7.41 27.80 -6.74
C GLN A 81 8.71 28.58 -7.02
N ASP A 82 9.64 28.53 -6.09
CA ASP A 82 10.89 29.30 -6.15
C ASP A 82 12.04 28.54 -6.85
N ALA A 83 11.85 27.24 -7.14
CA ALA A 83 12.91 26.39 -7.70
C ALA A 83 13.10 26.59 -9.21
N ASP A 84 14.35 26.80 -9.65
CA ASP A 84 14.73 26.77 -11.06
C ASP A 84 14.50 25.38 -11.68
N ASP A 85 14.76 24.30 -10.90
CA ASP A 85 14.48 22.91 -11.28
C ASP A 85 13.54 22.26 -10.25
N THR A 86 12.26 22.19 -10.62
CA THR A 86 11.20 21.61 -9.79
C THR A 86 11.38 20.10 -9.56
N ARG A 87 12.02 19.39 -10.50
CA ARG A 87 12.30 17.94 -10.38
C ARG A 87 13.39 17.68 -9.36
N GLU A 88 14.47 18.46 -9.44
CA GLU A 88 15.57 18.38 -8.50
C GLU A 88 15.12 18.79 -7.09
N TRP A 89 14.33 19.86 -6.98
CA TRP A 89 13.74 20.28 -5.69
C TRP A 89 12.91 19.17 -5.06
N THR A 90 11.99 18.55 -5.81
CA THR A 90 11.11 17.50 -5.31
C THR A 90 11.91 16.30 -4.81
N TYR A 91 12.94 15.88 -5.55
CA TYR A 91 13.78 14.76 -5.16
C TYR A 91 14.62 15.06 -3.91
N ARG A 92 15.25 16.23 -3.84
CA ARG A 92 15.99 16.67 -2.65
C ARG A 92 15.08 16.80 -1.43
N PHE A 93 13.87 17.26 -1.62
CA PHE A 93 12.88 17.35 -0.55
C PHE A 93 12.52 15.96 -0.01
N TYR A 94 12.33 14.99 -0.88
CA TYR A 94 12.14 13.59 -0.49
C TYR A 94 13.33 13.05 0.33
N LEU A 95 14.55 13.24 -0.16
CA LEU A 95 15.75 12.72 0.51
C LEU A 95 16.02 13.33 1.90
N ARG A 96 15.47 14.50 2.19
CA ARG A 96 15.59 15.15 3.50
C ARG A 96 14.60 14.60 4.54
N ARG A 97 13.65 13.78 4.13
CA ARG A 97 12.65 13.24 5.04
C ARG A 97 13.15 11.93 5.62
N PRO A 98 13.14 11.81 6.96
CA PRO A 98 13.36 10.52 7.59
C PRO A 98 12.22 9.57 7.20
N ASP A 99 12.51 8.28 7.30
CA ASP A 99 11.65 7.17 6.94
C ASP A 99 10.17 7.38 7.21
N ALA A 100 9.38 6.96 6.25
CA ALA A 100 7.93 7.03 6.36
C ALA A 100 7.48 6.40 7.68
N MET A 101 6.87 7.19 8.54
CA MET A 101 6.18 6.66 9.71
C MET A 101 5.26 5.53 9.27
N ALA A 102 5.25 4.43 10.02
CA ALA A 102 4.32 3.33 9.82
C ALA A 102 2.93 3.89 9.51
N ALA A 103 2.28 3.37 8.47
CA ALA A 103 1.00 3.89 8.04
C ALA A 103 0.03 3.94 9.24
N PRO A 104 -0.49 5.11 9.62
CA PRO A 104 -1.34 5.22 10.80
C PRO A 104 -2.57 4.31 10.62
N GLY A 105 -2.93 3.60 11.69
CA GLY A 105 -4.10 2.71 11.71
C GLY A 105 -3.84 1.25 11.36
N ILE A 106 -2.59 0.83 11.13
CA ILE A 106 -2.26 -0.60 11.06
C ILE A 106 -2.48 -1.23 12.44
N VAL A 107 -3.28 -2.30 12.48
CA VAL A 107 -3.59 -3.05 13.71
C VAL A 107 -2.54 -4.13 13.96
N ALA A 108 -2.17 -4.89 12.92
CA ALA A 108 -1.14 -5.91 13.00
C ALA A 108 -0.55 -6.20 11.62
N THR A 109 0.69 -6.74 11.62
CA THR A 109 1.45 -7.09 10.40
C THR A 109 1.92 -8.55 10.50
N PHE A 110 1.84 -9.27 9.38
CA PHE A 110 2.22 -10.66 9.21
C PHE A 110 2.99 -10.80 7.89
N GLY A 111 4.30 -10.86 7.95
CA GLY A 111 5.17 -10.83 6.77
C GLY A 111 4.90 -9.61 5.90
N CYS A 112 4.53 -9.84 4.64
CA CYS A 112 4.19 -8.77 3.70
C CYS A 112 2.75 -8.24 3.81
N PHE A 113 1.93 -8.79 4.72
CA PHE A 113 0.53 -8.39 4.87
C PHE A 113 0.29 -7.69 6.19
N SER A 114 -0.53 -6.67 6.14
CA SER A 114 -1.05 -6.00 7.32
C SER A 114 -2.54 -5.67 7.13
N TYR A 115 -3.21 -5.32 8.21
CA TYR A 115 -4.57 -4.84 8.11
C TYR A 115 -4.81 -3.61 8.97
N SER A 116 -5.75 -2.80 8.54
CA SER A 116 -6.30 -1.67 9.30
C SER A 116 -7.80 -1.83 9.47
N ARG A 117 -8.36 -1.21 10.52
CA ARG A 117 -9.81 -1.08 10.65
C ARG A 117 -10.29 0.06 9.73
N SER A 118 -11.38 -0.22 9.03
CA SER A 118 -12.11 0.78 8.26
C SER A 118 -13.41 1.11 8.99
N SER A 119 -14.17 2.07 8.49
CA SER A 119 -15.47 2.43 9.10
C SER A 119 -16.44 1.23 9.15
N GLY A 120 -17.14 1.09 10.27
CA GLY A 120 -18.06 -0.03 10.52
C GLY A 120 -17.31 -1.36 10.78
N ASP A 121 -17.96 -2.47 10.41
CA ASP A 121 -17.43 -3.82 10.60
C ASP A 121 -16.54 -4.25 9.43
N ARG A 122 -15.53 -3.41 9.09
CA ARG A 122 -14.65 -3.64 7.96
C ARG A 122 -13.19 -3.65 8.36
N ILE A 123 -12.43 -4.59 7.79
CA ILE A 123 -10.97 -4.56 7.79
C ILE A 123 -10.46 -4.37 6.37
N ARG A 124 -9.39 -3.61 6.22
CA ARG A 124 -8.71 -3.39 4.95
C ARG A 124 -7.38 -4.09 4.96
N LEU A 125 -7.14 -4.92 3.95
CA LEU A 125 -5.84 -5.55 3.73
C LEU A 125 -4.89 -4.60 3.03
N HIS A 126 -3.63 -4.65 3.47
CA HIS A 126 -2.50 -3.96 2.87
C HIS A 126 -1.42 -4.97 2.51
N PHE A 127 -0.68 -4.69 1.46
CA PHE A 127 0.50 -5.46 1.05
C PHE A 127 1.68 -4.50 0.90
N GLU A 128 2.80 -4.87 1.47
CA GLU A 128 4.07 -4.18 1.34
C GLU A 128 5.18 -5.20 1.10
N ASN A 129 6.12 -4.87 0.21
CA ASN A 129 7.27 -5.73 -0.02
C ASN A 129 8.22 -5.65 1.17
N ALA A 130 8.16 -6.63 2.05
CA ALA A 130 9.01 -6.73 3.24
C ALA A 130 10.21 -7.67 3.05
N ASP A 131 10.33 -8.36 1.91
CA ASP A 131 11.43 -9.28 1.64
C ASP A 131 12.69 -8.49 1.18
N THR A 132 13.80 -8.72 1.86
CA THR A 132 15.10 -8.05 1.61
C THR A 132 16.12 -8.96 0.93
N ASP A 133 15.78 -10.25 0.71
CA ASP A 133 16.68 -11.27 0.23
C ASP A 133 16.83 -11.33 -1.31
N GLY A 134 16.33 -10.35 -2.03
CA GLY A 134 16.44 -10.26 -3.47
C GLY A 134 15.44 -11.11 -4.26
N HIS A 135 14.56 -11.87 -3.60
CA HIS A 135 13.44 -12.57 -4.25
C HIS A 135 12.21 -11.69 -4.43
N SER A 136 11.35 -12.04 -5.39
CA SER A 136 10.07 -11.37 -5.54
C SER A 136 9.10 -11.84 -4.45
N SER A 137 8.56 -10.93 -3.65
CA SER A 137 7.60 -11.27 -2.59
C SER A 137 6.34 -11.98 -3.10
N LEU A 138 6.04 -11.88 -4.40
CA LEU A 138 4.94 -12.58 -5.07
C LEU A 138 5.43 -13.73 -5.97
N GLY A 139 6.69 -14.13 -5.87
CA GLY A 139 7.26 -15.28 -6.59
C GLY A 139 6.57 -16.59 -6.23
N MET A 140 6.70 -17.61 -7.11
CA MET A 140 6.17 -18.95 -6.82
C MET A 140 6.88 -19.61 -5.64
N ASP A 141 8.16 -19.35 -5.50
CA ASP A 141 9.02 -19.79 -4.39
C ASP A 141 8.56 -19.24 -3.03
N ARG A 142 7.83 -18.14 -3.03
CA ARG A 142 7.28 -17.49 -1.81
C ARG A 142 5.80 -17.80 -1.56
N LEU A 143 5.13 -18.52 -2.44
CA LEU A 143 3.69 -18.79 -2.34
C LEU A 143 3.30 -19.39 -0.98
N GLY A 144 4.01 -20.43 -0.54
CA GLY A 144 3.73 -21.07 0.75
C GLY A 144 3.85 -20.12 1.94
N GLN A 145 4.90 -19.28 1.93
CA GLN A 145 5.10 -18.28 2.98
C GLN A 145 3.98 -17.23 2.98
N ARG A 146 3.59 -16.72 1.82
CA ARG A 146 2.50 -15.73 1.70
C ARG A 146 1.16 -16.27 2.17
N LEU A 147 0.85 -17.52 1.87
CA LEU A 147 -0.35 -18.20 2.39
C LEU A 147 -0.28 -18.37 3.90
N ALA A 148 0.88 -18.71 4.46
CA ALA A 148 1.08 -18.82 5.90
C ALA A 148 0.93 -17.46 6.62
N ASP A 149 1.49 -16.38 6.03
CA ASP A 149 1.34 -15.02 6.56
C ASP A 149 -0.13 -14.60 6.64
N LEU A 150 -0.90 -14.87 5.56
CA LEU A 150 -2.34 -14.57 5.51
C LEU A 150 -3.16 -15.46 6.47
N ALA A 151 -2.83 -16.74 6.58
CA ALA A 151 -3.47 -17.62 7.55
C ALA A 151 -3.28 -17.11 8.99
N ALA A 152 -2.05 -16.72 9.36
CA ALA A 152 -1.75 -16.15 10.68
C ALA A 152 -2.49 -14.83 10.91
N LEU A 153 -2.60 -13.97 9.87
CA LEU A 153 -3.36 -12.72 9.92
C LEU A 153 -4.84 -13.00 10.22
N PHE A 154 -5.46 -13.95 9.52
CA PHE A 154 -6.89 -14.23 9.70
C PHE A 154 -7.18 -15.01 11.00
N GLU A 155 -6.27 -15.83 11.50
CA GLU A 155 -6.33 -16.38 12.85
C GLU A 155 -6.29 -15.27 13.92
N HIS A 156 -5.43 -14.27 13.74
CA HIS A 156 -5.38 -13.12 14.63
C HIS A 156 -6.68 -12.32 14.59
N VAL A 157 -7.19 -12.00 13.39
CA VAL A 157 -8.47 -11.30 13.20
C VAL A 157 -9.61 -12.03 13.91
N LYS A 158 -9.71 -13.36 13.77
CA LYS A 158 -10.75 -14.19 14.40
C LYS A 158 -10.72 -14.07 15.92
N ARG A 159 -9.53 -14.05 16.51
CA ARG A 159 -9.36 -13.99 17.98
C ARG A 159 -9.58 -12.61 18.57
N THR A 160 -9.30 -11.56 17.82
CA THR A 160 -9.16 -10.21 18.38
C THR A 160 -10.27 -9.24 17.99
N LEU A 161 -11.03 -9.55 16.94
CA LEU A 161 -12.07 -8.65 16.44
C LEU A 161 -13.48 -9.25 16.56
N PRO A 162 -14.50 -8.41 16.90
CA PRO A 162 -15.88 -8.83 16.88
C PRO A 162 -16.32 -9.27 15.48
N GLN A 163 -17.22 -10.23 15.41
CA GLN A 163 -17.80 -10.79 14.19
C GLN A 163 -19.29 -10.37 14.08
N PRO A 164 -19.89 -10.29 12.88
CA PRO A 164 -19.28 -10.53 11.56
C PRO A 164 -18.45 -9.36 11.05
N LEU A 165 -17.49 -9.64 10.14
CA LEU A 165 -16.63 -8.65 9.50
C LEU A 165 -16.68 -8.76 7.98
N GLN A 166 -16.46 -7.63 7.30
CA GLN A 166 -16.18 -7.57 5.87
C GLN A 166 -14.68 -7.32 5.64
N VAL A 167 -14.07 -8.07 4.76
CA VAL A 167 -12.71 -7.82 4.28
C VAL A 167 -12.79 -7.03 2.98
N VAL A 168 -12.12 -5.89 2.95
CA VAL A 168 -12.09 -5.04 1.76
C VAL A 168 -10.65 -4.84 1.27
N GLY A 169 -10.48 -4.71 -0.01
CA GLY A 169 -9.21 -4.39 -0.66
C GLY A 169 -9.40 -3.37 -1.76
N ALA A 170 -8.38 -2.56 -2.00
CA ALA A 170 -8.32 -1.66 -3.14
C ALA A 170 -6.86 -1.53 -3.59
N SER A 171 -6.51 -2.13 -4.74
CA SER A 171 -5.15 -2.13 -5.26
C SER A 171 -5.12 -2.46 -6.75
N TRP A 172 -4.09 -1.97 -7.44
CA TRP A 172 -3.75 -2.40 -8.79
C TRP A 172 -3.18 -3.84 -8.80
N LEU A 173 -2.68 -4.35 -7.67
CA LEU A 173 -2.14 -5.70 -7.56
C LEU A 173 -3.16 -6.79 -7.90
N TYR A 174 -4.46 -6.53 -7.74
CA TYR A 174 -5.51 -7.47 -8.13
C TYR A 174 -5.61 -7.74 -9.63
N ASN A 175 -4.83 -7.04 -10.47
CA ASN A 175 -4.66 -7.38 -11.88
C ASN A 175 -3.57 -8.46 -12.10
N LEU A 176 -2.76 -8.79 -11.07
CA LEU A 176 -1.66 -9.74 -11.18
C LEU A 176 -2.10 -11.12 -10.70
N ASP A 177 -1.95 -12.16 -11.52
CA ASP A 177 -2.23 -13.55 -11.13
C ASP A 177 -1.40 -13.98 -9.91
N ALA A 178 -0.16 -13.49 -9.82
CA ALA A 178 0.72 -13.73 -8.70
C ALA A 178 0.17 -13.22 -7.36
N TYR A 179 -0.65 -12.19 -7.37
CA TYR A 179 -1.33 -11.66 -6.19
C TYR A 179 -2.70 -12.32 -5.97
N ARG A 180 -3.47 -12.50 -7.05
CA ARG A 180 -4.82 -13.08 -7.01
C ARG A 180 -4.86 -14.49 -6.43
N ARG A 181 -3.88 -15.35 -6.78
CA ARG A 181 -3.80 -16.74 -6.29
C ARG A 181 -3.71 -16.88 -4.77
N LEU A 182 -3.46 -15.79 -4.05
CA LEU A 182 -3.39 -15.75 -2.59
C LEU A 182 -4.76 -15.64 -1.92
N PHE A 183 -5.84 -15.39 -2.66
CA PHE A 183 -7.14 -15.04 -2.10
C PHE A 183 -8.27 -15.96 -2.53
N PRO A 184 -9.34 -16.10 -1.72
CA PRO A 184 -10.50 -16.92 -2.07
C PRO A 184 -11.21 -16.40 -3.32
N ILE A 185 -11.73 -17.31 -4.13
CA ILE A 185 -12.44 -17.01 -5.39
C ILE A 185 -13.62 -16.04 -5.17
N PRO A 186 -14.50 -16.22 -4.15
CA PRO A 186 -15.60 -15.30 -3.91
C PRO A 186 -15.17 -13.85 -3.68
N TYR A 187 -14.05 -13.64 -3.01
CA TYR A 187 -13.48 -12.30 -2.84
C TYR A 187 -13.06 -11.67 -4.17
N LEU A 188 -12.35 -12.42 -4.99
CA LEU A 188 -11.89 -11.96 -6.29
C LEU A 188 -13.02 -11.75 -7.31
N ALA A 189 -14.12 -12.51 -7.19
CA ALA A 189 -15.29 -12.40 -8.06
C ALA A 189 -16.02 -11.04 -7.92
N THR A 190 -15.82 -10.34 -6.80
CA THR A 190 -16.40 -9.01 -6.58
C THR A 190 -15.60 -7.88 -7.21
N ALA A 191 -14.48 -8.18 -7.88
CA ALA A 191 -13.56 -7.19 -8.43
C ALA A 191 -14.25 -6.25 -9.41
N HIS A 192 -14.12 -4.95 -9.15
CA HIS A 192 -14.57 -3.90 -10.04
C HIS A 192 -13.60 -2.72 -10.05
N VAL A 193 -13.52 -2.02 -11.18
CA VAL A 193 -12.64 -0.87 -11.34
C VAL A 193 -13.15 0.31 -10.53
N ILE A 194 -12.28 0.89 -9.71
CA ILE A 194 -12.56 2.17 -9.05
C ILE A 194 -12.20 3.29 -10.04
N ARG A 195 -13.21 4.06 -10.44
CA ARG A 195 -13.01 5.20 -11.36
C ARG A 195 -12.66 6.51 -10.65
N ARG A 196 -12.61 6.51 -9.32
CA ARG A 196 -12.21 7.69 -8.55
C ARG A 196 -10.70 7.81 -8.53
N PHE A 197 -10.17 8.91 -9.04
CA PHE A 197 -8.75 9.13 -9.26
C PHE A 197 -7.98 9.71 -8.08
N ARG A 198 -8.64 10.40 -7.15
CA ARG A 198 -7.97 11.06 -6.03
C ARG A 198 -7.41 10.05 -5.05
N HIS A 199 -6.17 10.28 -4.62
CA HIS A 199 -5.46 9.51 -3.58
C HIS A 199 -5.38 8.01 -3.88
N MET A 200 -5.24 7.63 -5.15
CA MET A 200 -5.25 6.23 -5.56
C MET A 200 -3.86 5.58 -5.47
N PRO A 201 -3.79 4.32 -5.03
CA PRO A 201 -2.54 3.57 -4.89
C PRO A 201 -2.04 3.05 -6.24
N LEU A 202 -1.80 3.96 -7.22
CA LEU A 202 -1.43 3.58 -8.60
C LEU A 202 0.07 3.64 -8.85
N TRP A 203 0.81 4.46 -8.11
CA TRP A 203 2.20 4.78 -8.44
C TRP A 203 3.18 3.64 -8.24
N GLY A 204 2.91 2.73 -7.28
CA GLY A 204 3.78 1.59 -7.01
C GLY A 204 3.96 0.62 -8.18
N GLN A 205 3.09 0.64 -9.20
CA GLN A 205 3.23 -0.22 -10.38
C GLN A 205 4.47 0.12 -11.25
N PHE A 206 4.95 1.36 -11.16
CA PHE A 206 6.12 1.83 -11.91
C PHE A 206 7.46 1.50 -11.24
N LEU A 207 7.43 1.02 -10.01
CA LEU A 207 8.63 0.65 -9.26
C LEU A 207 8.90 -0.84 -9.33
N ASP A 208 10.16 -1.18 -9.41
CA ASP A 208 10.62 -2.52 -9.08
C ASP A 208 10.83 -2.68 -7.56
N ARG A 209 11.32 -3.84 -7.15
CA ARG A 209 11.57 -4.16 -5.74
C ARG A 209 12.71 -3.37 -5.10
N TYR A 210 13.57 -2.76 -5.91
CA TYR A 210 14.71 -1.95 -5.46
C TYR A 210 14.40 -0.45 -5.41
N GLY A 211 13.18 -0.06 -5.79
CA GLY A 211 12.79 1.35 -5.88
C GLY A 211 13.17 2.01 -7.18
N GLU A 212 13.71 1.24 -8.14
CA GLU A 212 14.03 1.71 -9.47
C GLU A 212 12.79 1.72 -10.37
N ILE A 213 12.81 2.60 -11.37
CA ILE A 213 11.67 2.77 -12.26
C ILE A 213 11.68 1.72 -13.39
N LYS A 214 10.52 1.17 -13.69
CA LYS A 214 10.33 0.24 -14.83
C LYS A 214 10.21 1.06 -16.12
N GLU A 215 11.32 1.25 -16.82
CA GLU A 215 11.44 2.14 -17.98
C GLU A 215 10.38 1.93 -19.07
N ASN A 216 10.15 0.68 -19.50
CA ASN A 216 9.18 0.39 -20.56
C ASN A 216 7.75 0.76 -20.16
N MET A 217 7.38 0.49 -18.91
CA MET A 217 6.06 0.82 -18.37
C MET A 217 5.88 2.34 -18.27
N THR A 218 6.92 3.04 -17.83
CA THR A 218 6.97 4.50 -17.69
C THR A 218 6.87 5.19 -19.05
N ARG A 219 7.62 4.71 -20.03
CA ARG A 219 7.57 5.22 -21.40
C ARG A 219 6.17 5.10 -21.99
N SER A 220 5.59 3.92 -21.93
CA SER A 220 4.21 3.69 -22.43
C SER A 220 3.16 4.53 -21.70
N PHE A 221 3.36 4.79 -20.41
CA PHE A 221 2.50 5.69 -19.66
C PHE A 221 2.61 7.13 -20.14
N LEU A 222 3.83 7.66 -20.32
CA LEU A 222 4.06 9.02 -20.79
C LEU A 222 3.52 9.25 -22.20
N GLU A 223 3.73 8.29 -23.12
CA GLU A 223 3.17 8.35 -24.47
C GLU A 223 1.65 8.46 -24.44
N ARG A 224 0.99 7.65 -23.60
CA ARG A 224 -0.47 7.73 -23.42
C ARG A 224 -0.91 9.03 -22.76
N LEU A 225 -0.14 9.54 -21.80
CA LEU A 225 -0.44 10.78 -21.09
C LEU A 225 -0.38 12.00 -22.01
N GLU A 226 0.57 12.03 -22.95
CA GLU A 226 0.67 13.12 -23.95
C GLU A 226 -0.59 13.21 -24.81
N CYS A 227 -1.17 12.06 -25.18
CA CYS A 227 -2.38 11.99 -26.01
C CYS A 227 -3.67 12.37 -25.26
N GLN A 228 -3.65 12.51 -23.93
CA GLN A 228 -4.86 12.82 -23.18
C GLN A 228 -5.32 14.27 -23.39
N SER A 229 -6.62 14.41 -23.64
CA SER A 229 -7.29 15.71 -23.83
C SER A 229 -8.37 16.01 -22.79
N SER A 230 -8.71 15.05 -21.92
CA SER A 230 -9.69 15.24 -20.85
C SER A 230 -9.24 14.60 -19.54
N LEU A 231 -9.74 15.14 -18.42
CA LEU A 231 -9.47 14.59 -17.09
C LEU A 231 -10.09 13.21 -16.90
N ASP A 232 -11.23 12.95 -17.53
CA ASP A 232 -11.99 11.70 -17.35
C ASP A 232 -11.22 10.47 -17.86
N SER A 233 -10.41 10.67 -18.89
CA SER A 233 -9.61 9.60 -19.51
C SER A 233 -8.18 9.49 -18.98
N VAL A 234 -7.71 10.48 -18.19
CA VAL A 234 -6.31 10.51 -17.72
C VAL A 234 -5.91 9.26 -16.94
N GLY A 235 -6.88 8.57 -16.37
CA GLY A 235 -6.69 7.33 -15.68
C GLY A 235 -6.32 6.15 -16.54
N GLU A 236 -6.72 6.17 -17.76
CA GLU A 236 -6.46 5.10 -18.72
C GLU A 236 -4.98 5.04 -19.13
N CYS A 237 -4.20 6.08 -18.78
CA CYS A 237 -2.75 6.07 -18.96
C CYS A 237 -2.07 5.00 -18.10
N PHE A 238 -2.61 4.69 -16.93
CA PHE A 238 -2.02 3.69 -16.04
C PHE A 238 -2.16 2.29 -16.62
N PRO A 239 -1.08 1.48 -16.63
CA PRO A 239 -1.11 0.11 -17.13
C PRO A 239 -2.13 -0.78 -16.43
N PHE A 240 -2.26 -0.62 -15.12
CA PHE A 240 -3.22 -1.34 -14.29
C PHE A 240 -4.14 -0.37 -13.57
N GLN A 241 -5.45 -0.65 -13.61
CA GLN A 241 -6.45 0.08 -12.87
C GLN A 241 -6.52 -0.40 -11.42
N VAL A 242 -6.98 0.46 -10.52
CA VAL A 242 -7.27 0.01 -9.14
C VAL A 242 -8.56 -0.80 -9.16
N LEU A 243 -8.47 -2.03 -8.68
CA LEU A 243 -9.63 -2.87 -8.44
C LEU A 243 -10.02 -2.82 -6.96
N SER A 244 -11.31 -2.66 -6.69
CA SER A 244 -11.92 -2.88 -5.38
C SER A 244 -12.46 -4.29 -5.31
N VAL A 245 -12.25 -4.94 -4.17
CA VAL A 245 -12.74 -6.28 -3.86
C VAL A 245 -13.29 -6.31 -2.44
N GLN A 246 -14.27 -7.17 -2.18
CA GLN A 246 -14.82 -7.38 -0.84
C GLN A 246 -15.43 -8.75 -0.67
N ALA A 247 -15.38 -9.30 0.53
CA ALA A 247 -16.14 -10.50 0.92
C ALA A 247 -16.34 -10.55 2.42
N SER A 248 -17.21 -11.43 2.88
CA SER A 248 -17.30 -11.80 4.29
C SER A 248 -15.96 -12.37 4.77
N VAL A 249 -15.57 -12.07 5.99
CA VAL A 249 -14.37 -12.67 6.60
C VAL A 249 -14.45 -14.19 6.66
N GLN A 250 -15.66 -14.78 6.67
CA GLN A 250 -15.87 -16.21 6.68
C GLN A 250 -15.22 -16.91 5.47
N GLU A 251 -15.28 -16.31 4.29
CA GLU A 251 -14.60 -16.83 3.08
C GLU A 251 -13.08 -17.01 3.27
N PHE A 252 -12.48 -16.14 4.07
CA PHE A 252 -11.06 -16.20 4.38
C PHE A 252 -10.77 -17.24 5.46
N TYR A 253 -11.62 -17.38 6.47
CA TYR A 253 -11.49 -18.43 7.48
C TYR A 253 -11.57 -19.82 6.88
N ASP A 254 -12.49 -20.02 5.94
CA ASP A 254 -12.65 -21.30 5.24
C ASP A 254 -11.45 -21.57 4.32
N PHE A 255 -11.00 -20.55 3.58
CA PHE A 255 -9.88 -20.68 2.64
C PHE A 255 -8.54 -20.96 3.34
N TYR A 256 -8.25 -20.30 4.46
CA TYR A 256 -6.99 -20.47 5.18
C TYR A 256 -7.05 -21.53 6.30
N GLY A 257 -8.18 -22.20 6.49
CA GLY A 257 -8.35 -23.26 7.48
C GLY A 257 -8.44 -22.76 8.93
N ALA A 258 -8.75 -21.49 9.15
CA ALA A 258 -8.88 -20.90 10.49
C ALA A 258 -10.07 -21.49 11.30
N ASN A 259 -11.00 -22.18 10.64
CA ASN A 259 -12.12 -22.86 11.29
C ASN A 259 -11.79 -24.30 11.78
N GLN A 260 -10.71 -24.91 11.27
CA GLN A 260 -10.41 -26.35 11.55
C GLN A 260 -9.58 -26.55 12.83
N ARG A 261 -9.02 -25.50 13.42
CA ARG A 261 -8.11 -25.62 14.56
C ARG A 261 -8.77 -25.54 15.94
N GLU A 262 -10.11 -25.40 16.02
CA GLU A 262 -10.85 -25.28 17.29
C GLU A 262 -11.41 -26.60 17.83
N GLN A 263 -11.02 -27.78 17.34
CA GLN A 263 -11.36 -29.03 18.04
C GLN A 263 -10.28 -29.33 19.08
N PRO A 264 -10.52 -29.07 20.38
CA PRO A 264 -9.70 -29.65 21.43
C PRO A 264 -9.94 -31.14 21.38
N GLY A 265 -8.85 -31.92 21.34
CA GLY A 265 -8.91 -33.36 21.35
C GLY A 265 -9.85 -33.86 22.44
N GLY A 266 -10.95 -34.45 22.03
CA GLY A 266 -11.81 -35.18 22.95
C GLY A 266 -10.99 -36.29 23.58
N LEU A 267 -10.71 -36.14 24.86
CA LEU A 267 -10.28 -37.24 25.73
C LEU A 267 -11.40 -38.28 25.72
N THR A 268 -11.26 -39.30 24.91
CA THR A 268 -11.99 -40.53 25.08
C THR A 268 -11.40 -41.27 26.27
N THR A 269 -12.13 -41.25 27.34
CA THR A 269 -11.96 -42.18 28.47
C THR A 269 -12.25 -43.62 28.08
#